data_9d78853ec108d989b8ce07c337f638e1
#
_entry.id   9d78853ec108d989b8ce07c337f638e1
#
_cell.length_a   1.000
_cell.length_b   1.000
_cell.length_c   1.000
_cell.angle_alpha   90.00
_cell.angle_beta   90.00
_cell.angle_gamma   90.00
#
_symmetry.space_group_name_H-M   'P 1'
#
loop_
_entity.id
_entity.type
_entity.pdbx_description
1 polymer ?
#
loop_
_entity_poly.entity_id
_entity_poly.type
_entity_poly.pdbx_seq_one_letter_code
_entity_poly.pdbx_strand_id
1 'polypeptide(L)'
;MADWLNNIKAAGDPQLELRAVKLFEEFKGIVVKAGVENPDEFAENMFDRIMHLYKSTERVYTIGPHDGVIDSFFAKYRFLSNFEPCTVVYDGMTYSCSEAAYQAAKTTDVSLRIAFTTMNGSKAKYAGQKLPLRPDWNDIKVDIMYQIVKDKFFRNPELRVKLLNTGDLELIEGNYWGDKFWGVCNGVGENHLGKILMRVRKELAEIHE
;
A
#
# COMPACT_ATOMS: atom_id res chain seq x y z
N MET A 1 7.22 23.77 -25.21
CA MET A 1 7.75 23.51 -23.84
C MET A 1 6.94 22.33 -23.32
N ALA A 2 7.59 21.28 -22.83
CA ALA A 2 6.91 20.06 -22.46
C ALA A 2 5.88 20.30 -21.35
N ASP A 3 4.74 19.65 -21.41
CA ASP A 3 3.62 19.85 -20.47
C ASP A 3 4.00 19.48 -19.04
N TRP A 4 4.86 18.48 -18.86
CA TRP A 4 5.37 18.08 -17.56
C TRP A 4 6.13 19.20 -16.83
N LEU A 5 6.94 19.99 -17.56
CA LEU A 5 7.73 21.08 -16.97
C LEU A 5 6.83 22.24 -16.51
N ASN A 6 5.82 22.58 -17.30
CA ASN A 6 4.83 23.60 -16.92
C ASN A 6 4.08 23.18 -15.64
N ASN A 7 3.79 21.91 -15.55
CA ASN A 7 3.10 21.33 -14.41
C ASN A 7 3.94 21.37 -13.11
N ILE A 8 5.26 21.16 -13.22
CA ILE A 8 6.18 21.25 -12.07
C ILE A 8 6.39 22.70 -11.64
N LYS A 9 6.53 23.61 -12.60
CA LYS A 9 6.64 25.05 -12.31
C LYS A 9 5.41 25.59 -11.59
N ALA A 10 4.23 25.10 -11.94
CA ALA A 10 2.99 25.47 -11.27
C ALA A 10 2.93 25.02 -9.79
N ALA A 11 3.73 24.03 -9.38
CA ALA A 11 3.84 23.62 -7.99
C ALA A 11 4.65 24.62 -7.10
N GLY A 12 5.40 25.53 -7.74
CA GLY A 12 6.12 26.61 -7.03
C GLY A 12 7.31 26.16 -6.18
N ASP A 13 7.80 24.92 -6.35
CA ASP A 13 8.96 24.38 -5.63
C ASP A 13 10.20 24.32 -6.55
N PRO A 14 11.19 25.24 -6.39
CA PRO A 14 12.40 25.27 -7.21
C PRO A 14 13.27 24.01 -7.08
N GLN A 15 13.25 23.34 -5.92
CA GLN A 15 14.01 22.13 -5.71
C GLN A 15 13.41 20.95 -6.46
N LEU A 16 12.08 20.89 -6.52
CA LEU A 16 11.35 19.90 -7.30
C LEU A 16 11.60 20.09 -8.80
N GLU A 17 11.57 21.33 -9.28
CA GLU A 17 11.87 21.67 -10.68
C GLU A 17 13.27 21.23 -11.07
N LEU A 18 14.29 21.56 -10.27
CA LEU A 18 15.67 21.19 -10.54
C LEU A 18 15.87 19.66 -10.59
N ARG A 19 15.24 18.94 -9.67
CA ARG A 19 15.32 17.47 -9.62
C ARG A 19 14.64 16.82 -10.83
N ALA A 20 13.48 17.32 -11.23
CA ALA A 20 12.73 16.79 -12.35
C ALA A 20 13.46 17.03 -13.69
N VAL A 21 14.05 18.22 -13.88
CA VAL A 21 14.87 18.51 -15.07
C VAL A 21 16.06 17.58 -15.14
N LYS A 22 16.77 17.37 -14.02
CA LYS A 22 17.91 16.46 -13.96
C LYS A 22 17.52 15.02 -14.31
N LEU A 23 16.42 14.51 -13.74
CA LEU A 23 15.90 13.18 -14.03
C LEU A 23 15.49 13.03 -15.51
N PHE A 24 14.90 14.06 -16.09
CA PHE A 24 14.53 14.06 -17.49
C PHE A 24 15.77 13.94 -18.39
N GLU A 25 16.82 14.72 -18.14
CA GLU A 25 18.07 14.66 -18.91
C GLU A 25 18.77 13.30 -18.76
N GLU A 26 18.81 12.73 -17.56
CA GLU A 26 19.36 11.39 -17.34
C GLU A 26 18.55 10.33 -18.12
N PHE A 27 17.23 10.38 -18.06
CA PHE A 27 16.36 9.48 -18.81
C PHE A 27 16.53 9.61 -20.32
N LYS A 28 16.55 10.83 -20.83
CA LYS A 28 16.84 11.11 -22.26
C LYS A 28 18.18 10.52 -22.67
N GLY A 29 19.23 10.64 -21.87
CA GLY A 29 20.51 10.03 -22.13
C GLY A 29 20.45 8.49 -22.24
N ILE A 30 19.61 7.85 -21.44
CA ILE A 30 19.37 6.39 -21.51
C ILE A 30 18.66 6.03 -22.81
N VAL A 31 17.63 6.78 -23.18
CA VAL A 31 16.82 6.57 -24.40
C VAL A 31 17.69 6.68 -25.67
N VAL A 32 18.57 7.70 -25.69
CA VAL A 32 19.55 7.88 -26.81
C VAL A 32 20.50 6.70 -26.91
N LYS A 33 21.07 6.24 -25.79
CA LYS A 33 21.98 5.08 -25.73
C LYS A 33 21.29 3.77 -26.15
N ALA A 34 19.98 3.66 -25.88
CA ALA A 34 19.19 2.50 -26.29
C ALA A 34 18.84 2.49 -27.78
N GLY A 35 19.19 3.52 -28.55
CA GLY A 35 18.95 3.60 -29.99
C GLY A 35 17.48 3.77 -30.35
N VAL A 36 16.67 4.36 -29.48
CA VAL A 36 15.26 4.62 -29.74
C VAL A 36 15.11 5.65 -30.84
N GLU A 37 14.23 5.40 -31.79
CA GLU A 37 13.90 6.34 -32.90
C GLU A 37 13.18 7.57 -32.31
N ASN A 38 13.61 8.78 -32.71
CA ASN A 38 13.10 10.05 -32.19
C ASN A 38 13.20 10.15 -30.65
N PRO A 39 14.43 10.06 -30.07
CA PRO A 39 14.61 9.93 -28.62
C PRO A 39 14.06 11.11 -27.82
N ASP A 40 14.06 12.31 -28.38
CA ASP A 40 13.54 13.51 -27.73
C ASP A 40 12.03 13.44 -27.57
N GLU A 41 11.31 13.15 -28.63
CA GLU A 41 9.85 12.99 -28.61
C GLU A 41 9.42 11.81 -27.73
N PHE A 42 10.16 10.70 -27.79
CA PHE A 42 9.90 9.55 -26.94
C PHE A 42 10.08 9.89 -25.46
N ALA A 43 11.17 10.58 -25.11
CA ALA A 43 11.46 10.96 -23.73
C ALA A 43 10.41 11.95 -23.19
N GLU A 44 10.01 12.95 -23.98
CA GLU A 44 8.96 13.91 -23.59
C GLU A 44 7.62 13.21 -23.36
N ASN A 45 7.17 12.39 -24.30
CA ASN A 45 5.90 11.65 -24.18
C ASN A 45 5.89 10.70 -22.98
N MET A 46 6.99 10.00 -22.74
CA MET A 46 7.09 9.09 -21.60
C MET A 46 7.11 9.85 -20.27
N PHE A 47 7.85 10.96 -20.23
CA PHE A 47 7.93 11.78 -19.01
C PHE A 47 6.61 12.48 -18.70
N ASP A 48 5.89 12.96 -19.71
CA ASP A 48 4.51 13.48 -19.54
C ASP A 48 3.57 12.40 -18.98
N ARG A 49 3.65 11.16 -19.46
CA ARG A 49 2.86 10.03 -18.93
C ARG A 49 3.24 9.71 -17.49
N ILE A 50 4.53 9.69 -17.16
CA ILE A 50 5.02 9.47 -15.79
C ILE A 50 4.52 10.61 -14.89
N MET A 51 4.62 11.87 -15.33
CA MET A 51 4.16 13.00 -14.55
C MET A 51 2.64 13.08 -14.41
N HIS A 52 1.90 12.64 -15.42
CA HIS A 52 0.44 12.50 -15.31
C HIS A 52 0.06 11.41 -14.30
N LEU A 53 0.77 10.27 -14.31
CA LEU A 53 0.61 9.22 -13.29
C LEU A 53 1.02 9.74 -11.90
N TYR A 54 2.12 10.47 -11.79
CA TYR A 54 2.58 11.08 -10.55
C TYR A 54 1.53 12.07 -10.00
N LYS A 55 0.96 12.96 -10.83
CA LYS A 55 -0.13 13.85 -10.41
C LYS A 55 -1.42 13.14 -10.03
N SER A 56 -1.75 12.07 -10.75
CA SER A 56 -2.89 11.23 -10.37
C SER A 56 -2.65 10.53 -9.04
N THR A 57 -1.36 10.23 -8.73
CA THR A 57 -0.95 9.68 -7.43
C THR A 57 -0.77 10.76 -6.36
N GLU A 58 -0.35 12.00 -6.68
CA GLU A 58 -0.30 13.12 -5.70
C GLU A 58 -1.68 13.48 -5.15
N ARG A 59 -2.73 13.36 -5.94
CA ARG A 59 -4.12 13.48 -5.43
C ARG A 59 -4.51 12.38 -4.45
N VAL A 60 -3.72 11.30 -4.37
CA VAL A 60 -3.95 10.14 -3.52
C VAL A 60 -2.94 10.05 -2.37
N TYR A 61 -1.78 10.71 -2.49
CA TYR A 61 -0.67 10.55 -1.55
C TYR A 61 -0.09 11.89 -1.06
N THR A 62 -0.83 12.60 -0.27
CA THR A 62 -0.22 13.53 0.68
C THR A 62 0.52 12.68 1.73
N ILE A 63 1.86 12.61 1.61
CA ILE A 63 2.71 11.83 2.51
C ILE A 63 2.82 12.58 3.84
N GLY A 64 1.82 12.46 4.66
CA GLY A 64 1.78 13.04 6.01
C GLY A 64 0.36 13.04 6.55
N PRO A 65 0.18 13.14 7.87
CA PRO A 65 -1.13 13.41 8.41
C PRO A 65 -1.53 14.84 8.01
N HIS A 66 -2.67 14.98 7.36
CA HIS A 66 -3.30 16.27 7.11
C HIS A 66 -4.71 16.20 7.68
N ASP A 67 -5.12 17.27 8.33
CA ASP A 67 -6.44 17.35 8.94
C ASP A 67 -6.82 16.20 9.88
N GLY A 68 -5.82 15.63 10.59
CA GLY A 68 -6.06 14.52 11.53
C GLY A 68 -6.17 13.13 10.89
N VAL A 69 -5.81 12.96 9.61
CA VAL A 69 -5.99 11.72 8.85
C VAL A 69 -4.68 11.21 8.27
N ILE A 70 -4.47 9.90 8.29
CA ILE A 70 -3.48 9.16 7.47
C ILE A 70 -4.28 8.41 6.42
N ASP A 71 -4.30 8.91 5.20
CA ASP A 71 -5.09 8.37 4.09
C ASP A 71 -4.32 7.57 3.06
N SER A 72 -3.07 7.20 3.39
CA SER A 72 -2.19 6.43 2.52
C SER A 72 -1.26 5.51 3.31
N PHE A 73 -1.29 4.21 2.99
CA PHE A 73 -0.44 3.21 3.64
C PHE A 73 0.82 2.90 2.81
N PHE A 74 1.48 3.98 2.32
CA PHE A 74 2.72 3.93 1.55
C PHE A 74 3.87 4.66 2.26
N ALA A 75 5.06 4.56 1.73
CA ALA A 75 6.26 5.23 2.21
C ALA A 75 6.40 5.17 3.75
N LYS A 76 6.31 6.29 4.45
CA LYS A 76 6.39 6.40 5.91
C LYS A 76 5.36 5.52 6.64
N TYR A 77 4.18 5.36 6.07
CA TYR A 77 3.07 4.59 6.64
C TYR A 77 2.93 3.18 6.07
N ARG A 78 3.93 2.70 5.33
CA ARG A 78 3.96 1.36 4.77
C ARG A 78 3.70 0.26 5.79
N PHE A 79 4.11 0.46 7.03
CA PHE A 79 3.90 -0.47 8.13
C PHE A 79 2.42 -0.76 8.42
N LEU A 80 1.48 0.10 7.99
CA LEU A 80 0.03 -0.13 8.10
C LEU A 80 -0.48 -1.11 7.03
N SER A 81 0.18 -1.18 5.87
CA SER A 81 -0.22 -2.05 4.76
C SER A 81 -0.08 -3.53 5.11
N ASN A 82 -0.99 -4.35 4.59
CA ASN A 82 -0.91 -5.82 4.68
C ASN A 82 0.30 -6.41 3.93
N PHE A 83 0.90 -5.62 3.03
CA PHE A 83 2.09 -6.00 2.25
C PHE A 83 3.41 -5.74 2.97
N GLU A 84 3.38 -5.12 4.16
CA GLU A 84 4.59 -4.91 4.98
C GLU A 84 5.19 -6.25 5.39
N PRO A 85 6.49 -6.50 5.09
CA PRO A 85 7.18 -7.70 5.54
C PRO A 85 7.25 -7.73 7.08
N CYS A 86 6.67 -8.74 7.66
CA CYS A 86 6.68 -8.97 9.11
C CYS A 86 6.25 -10.41 9.41
N THR A 87 6.58 -10.88 10.59
CA THR A 87 6.08 -12.18 11.04
C THR A 87 4.62 -12.07 11.48
N VAL A 88 3.77 -12.91 10.90
CA VAL A 88 2.36 -13.07 11.29
C VAL A 88 2.07 -14.55 11.52
N VAL A 89 1.38 -14.86 12.59
CA VAL A 89 0.87 -16.21 12.85
C VAL A 89 -0.64 -16.21 12.76
N TYR A 90 -1.18 -17.08 11.94
CA TYR A 90 -2.60 -17.29 11.81
C TYR A 90 -2.90 -18.79 11.66
N ASP A 91 -3.84 -19.29 12.48
CA ASP A 91 -4.29 -20.67 12.48
C ASP A 91 -3.13 -21.68 12.50
N GLY A 92 -2.17 -21.45 13.41
CA GLY A 92 -0.99 -22.31 13.64
C GLY A 92 0.12 -22.21 12.61
N MET A 93 -0.02 -21.39 11.56
CA MET A 93 1.00 -21.21 10.50
C MET A 93 1.63 -19.82 10.57
N THR A 94 2.92 -19.75 10.25
CA THR A 94 3.69 -18.51 10.20
C THR A 94 3.80 -18.01 8.76
N TYR A 95 3.54 -16.72 8.56
CA TYR A 95 3.55 -16.05 7.25
C TYR A 95 4.51 -14.85 7.27
N SER A 96 4.96 -14.45 6.09
CA SER A 96 5.91 -13.34 5.89
C SER A 96 5.25 -11.95 5.86
N CYS A 97 3.93 -11.87 5.85
CA CYS A 97 3.15 -10.64 5.90
C CYS A 97 1.66 -10.95 6.10
N SER A 98 0.88 -9.94 6.48
CA SER A 98 -0.58 -10.07 6.67
C SER A 98 -1.30 -10.50 5.40
N GLU A 99 -0.88 -10.01 4.23
CA GLU A 99 -1.48 -10.39 2.95
C GLU A 99 -1.34 -11.90 2.69
N ALA A 100 -0.16 -12.49 2.97
CA ALA A 100 0.05 -13.92 2.78
C ALA A 100 -0.87 -14.77 3.69
N ALA A 101 -1.00 -14.39 4.96
CA ALA A 101 -1.90 -15.03 5.90
C ALA A 101 -3.38 -14.92 5.46
N TYR A 102 -3.80 -13.73 5.03
CA TYR A 102 -5.16 -13.47 4.58
C TYR A 102 -5.51 -14.24 3.31
N GLN A 103 -4.61 -14.29 2.34
CA GLN A 103 -4.84 -15.07 1.12
C GLN A 103 -4.90 -16.58 1.39
N ALA A 104 -4.02 -17.09 2.26
CA ALA A 104 -4.05 -18.49 2.69
C ALA A 104 -5.37 -18.86 3.38
N ALA A 105 -5.95 -17.95 4.16
CA ALA A 105 -7.20 -18.18 4.89
C ALA A 105 -8.44 -18.36 3.99
N LYS A 106 -8.34 -18.05 2.69
CA LYS A 106 -9.42 -18.24 1.71
C LYS A 106 -9.78 -19.70 1.45
N THR A 107 -8.88 -20.62 1.81
CA THR A 107 -9.09 -22.07 1.67
C THR A 107 -8.93 -22.79 3.00
N THR A 108 -9.61 -23.90 3.17
CA THR A 108 -9.43 -24.83 4.29
C THR A 108 -8.41 -25.92 3.98
N ASP A 109 -7.96 -26.04 2.74
CA ASP A 109 -6.93 -27.01 2.33
C ASP A 109 -5.56 -26.61 2.89
N VAL A 110 -5.07 -27.39 3.85
CA VAL A 110 -3.79 -27.18 4.53
C VAL A 110 -2.62 -27.19 3.56
N SER A 111 -2.65 -28.07 2.55
CA SER A 111 -1.57 -28.18 1.56
C SER A 111 -1.45 -26.92 0.72
N LEU A 112 -2.57 -26.31 0.33
CA LEU A 112 -2.58 -25.04 -0.37
C LEU A 112 -2.12 -23.90 0.54
N ARG A 113 -2.55 -23.89 1.80
CA ARG A 113 -2.16 -22.87 2.79
C ARG A 113 -0.67 -22.83 3.07
N ILE A 114 -0.01 -24.00 3.15
CA ILE A 114 1.44 -24.10 3.36
C ILE A 114 2.22 -23.33 2.27
N ALA A 115 1.77 -23.37 1.03
CA ALA A 115 2.44 -22.66 -0.06
C ALA A 115 2.54 -21.15 0.16
N PHE A 116 1.61 -20.55 0.92
CA PHE A 116 1.61 -19.11 1.20
C PHE A 116 2.60 -18.69 2.30
N THR A 117 3.11 -19.61 3.11
CA THR A 117 4.02 -19.29 4.23
C THR A 117 5.32 -18.62 3.77
N THR A 118 5.76 -18.91 2.55
CA THR A 118 6.99 -18.35 1.96
C THR A 118 6.75 -17.26 0.91
N MET A 119 5.48 -16.92 0.63
CA MET A 119 5.15 -15.90 -0.36
C MET A 119 5.21 -14.50 0.23
N ASN A 120 5.78 -13.54 -0.53
CA ASN A 120 5.55 -12.13 -0.25
C ASN A 120 4.12 -11.71 -0.64
N GLY A 121 3.71 -10.51 -0.19
CA GLY A 121 2.34 -10.03 -0.38
C GLY A 121 1.86 -10.04 -1.84
N SER A 122 2.70 -9.63 -2.80
CA SER A 122 2.33 -9.59 -4.21
C SER A 122 2.10 -10.99 -4.80
N LYS A 123 3.01 -11.93 -4.51
CA LYS A 123 2.86 -13.32 -4.93
C LYS A 123 1.63 -13.95 -4.28
N ALA A 124 1.42 -13.70 -2.98
CA ALA A 124 0.27 -14.21 -2.26
C ALA A 124 -1.05 -13.67 -2.83
N LYS A 125 -1.14 -12.37 -3.10
CA LYS A 125 -2.33 -11.77 -3.72
C LYS A 125 -2.65 -12.40 -5.07
N TYR A 126 -1.66 -12.56 -5.93
CA TYR A 126 -1.85 -13.20 -7.24
C TYR A 126 -2.27 -14.67 -7.12
N ALA A 127 -1.63 -15.45 -6.25
CA ALA A 127 -1.98 -16.86 -6.02
C ALA A 127 -3.38 -16.99 -5.40
N GLY A 128 -3.71 -16.14 -4.43
CA GLY A 128 -4.99 -16.16 -3.72
C GLY A 128 -6.20 -15.83 -4.58
N GLN A 129 -6.02 -15.13 -5.72
CA GLN A 129 -7.09 -14.89 -6.69
C GLN A 129 -7.54 -16.17 -7.41
N LYS A 130 -6.69 -17.19 -7.42
CA LYS A 130 -6.94 -18.47 -8.11
C LYS A 130 -7.48 -19.56 -7.17
N LEU A 131 -7.52 -19.30 -5.87
CA LEU A 131 -8.00 -20.27 -4.91
C LEU A 131 -9.52 -20.45 -5.01
N PRO A 132 -10.02 -21.67 -4.88
CA PRO A 132 -11.41 -21.89 -4.58
C PRO A 132 -11.69 -21.32 -3.19
N LEU A 133 -12.66 -20.41 -3.11
CA LEU A 133 -13.04 -19.79 -1.85
C LEU A 133 -13.78 -20.81 -0.97
N ARG A 134 -13.47 -20.80 0.30
CA ARG A 134 -14.28 -21.51 1.32
C ARG A 134 -15.70 -20.94 1.32
N PRO A 135 -16.73 -21.77 1.56
CA PRO A 135 -18.14 -21.35 1.42
C PRO A 135 -18.53 -20.17 2.32
N ASP A 136 -17.97 -20.10 3.52
CA ASP A 136 -18.25 -19.11 4.56
C ASP A 136 -17.40 -17.83 4.44
N TRP A 137 -16.59 -17.69 3.36
CA TRP A 137 -15.61 -16.61 3.22
C TRP A 137 -16.19 -15.21 3.42
N ASN A 138 -17.34 -14.94 2.83
CA ASN A 138 -17.93 -13.60 2.89
C ASN A 138 -18.36 -13.20 4.31
N ASP A 139 -18.71 -14.17 5.12
CA ASP A 139 -19.19 -13.94 6.49
C ASP A 139 -18.03 -13.73 7.48
N ILE A 140 -16.86 -14.37 7.22
CA ILE A 140 -15.75 -14.41 8.18
C ILE A 140 -14.53 -13.59 7.78
N LYS A 141 -14.44 -13.09 6.54
CA LYS A 141 -13.24 -12.42 6.00
C LYS A 141 -12.79 -11.20 6.82
N VAL A 142 -13.73 -10.47 7.42
CA VAL A 142 -13.43 -9.29 8.25
C VAL A 142 -12.82 -9.72 9.59
N ASP A 143 -13.38 -10.74 10.22
CA ASP A 143 -12.86 -11.28 11.48
C ASP A 143 -11.48 -11.92 11.28
N ILE A 144 -11.28 -12.63 10.18
CA ILE A 144 -9.96 -13.17 9.81
C ILE A 144 -8.95 -12.03 9.66
N MET A 145 -9.29 -10.97 8.94
CA MET A 145 -8.40 -9.82 8.77
C MET A 145 -8.08 -9.17 10.11
N TYR A 146 -9.07 -9.02 10.98
CA TYR A 146 -8.84 -8.49 12.31
C TYR A 146 -7.86 -9.35 13.12
N GLN A 147 -8.00 -10.67 13.14
CA GLN A 147 -7.11 -11.58 13.86
C GLN A 147 -5.66 -11.47 13.33
N ILE A 148 -5.49 -11.43 12.00
CA ILE A 148 -4.21 -11.31 11.33
C ILE A 148 -3.54 -9.97 11.64
N VAL A 149 -4.26 -8.86 11.53
CA VAL A 149 -3.75 -7.52 11.84
C VAL A 149 -3.43 -7.39 13.32
N LYS A 150 -4.26 -7.96 14.20
CA LYS A 150 -3.98 -8.02 15.63
C LYS A 150 -2.67 -8.75 15.89
N ASP A 151 -2.48 -9.98 15.39
CA ASP A 151 -1.23 -10.72 15.57
C ASP A 151 -0.03 -9.94 15.03
N LYS A 152 -0.14 -9.30 13.86
CA LYS A 152 0.91 -8.46 13.29
C LYS A 152 1.44 -7.44 14.31
N PHE A 153 0.57 -6.66 14.90
CA PHE A 153 1.00 -5.56 15.79
C PHE A 153 1.29 -6.01 17.21
N PHE A 154 0.67 -7.09 17.68
CA PHE A 154 0.98 -7.68 18.98
C PHE A 154 2.32 -8.44 18.96
N ARG A 155 2.66 -9.09 17.86
CA ARG A 155 3.88 -9.90 17.71
C ARG A 155 5.12 -9.08 17.40
N ASN A 156 4.99 -7.96 16.68
CA ASN A 156 6.12 -7.18 16.19
C ASN A 156 6.24 -5.85 16.96
N PRO A 157 7.11 -5.76 17.98
CA PRO A 157 7.20 -4.58 18.87
C PRO A 157 7.47 -3.27 18.13
N GLU A 158 8.33 -3.29 17.11
CA GLU A 158 8.62 -2.08 16.32
C GLU A 158 7.40 -1.57 15.55
N LEU A 159 6.58 -2.48 15.00
CA LEU A 159 5.35 -2.10 14.31
C LEU A 159 4.29 -1.62 15.30
N ARG A 160 4.23 -2.24 16.49
CA ARG A 160 3.36 -1.81 17.60
C ARG A 160 3.61 -0.35 17.96
N VAL A 161 4.87 0.00 18.23
CA VAL A 161 5.26 1.37 18.57
C VAL A 161 4.86 2.34 17.45
N LYS A 162 5.08 1.98 16.19
CA LYS A 162 4.67 2.80 15.05
C LYS A 162 3.16 3.00 14.99
N LEU A 163 2.36 1.95 15.26
CA LEU A 163 0.90 2.06 15.27
C LEU A 163 0.40 2.94 16.42
N LEU A 164 0.94 2.76 17.64
CA LEU A 164 0.61 3.61 18.79
C LEU A 164 0.99 5.08 18.54
N ASN A 165 2.12 5.34 17.88
CA ASN A 165 2.57 6.68 17.54
C ASN A 165 1.69 7.39 16.48
N THR A 166 0.71 6.71 15.87
CA THR A 166 -0.30 7.37 15.07
C THR A 166 -1.34 8.11 15.94
N GLY A 167 -1.30 7.96 17.28
CA GLY A 167 -2.19 8.65 18.22
C GLY A 167 -3.66 8.45 17.87
N ASP A 168 -4.40 9.56 17.79
CA ASP A 168 -5.84 9.54 17.49
C ASP A 168 -6.15 9.79 16.01
N LEU A 169 -5.13 9.84 15.15
CA LEU A 169 -5.33 10.07 13.72
C LEU A 169 -6.25 9.01 13.12
N GLU A 170 -7.14 9.45 12.23
CA GLU A 170 -7.94 8.53 11.43
C GLU A 170 -7.04 7.79 10.44
N LEU A 171 -7.25 6.48 10.30
CA LEU A 171 -6.49 5.64 9.38
C LEU A 171 -7.39 5.21 8.22
N ILE A 172 -7.03 5.59 7.00
CA ILE A 172 -7.78 5.28 5.79
C ILE A 172 -6.87 4.53 4.81
N GLU A 173 -7.27 3.33 4.39
CA GLU A 173 -6.64 2.61 3.29
C GLU A 173 -7.04 3.26 1.96
N GLY A 174 -6.43 4.41 1.66
CA GLY A 174 -6.65 5.11 0.40
C GLY A 174 -6.06 4.34 -0.77
N ASN A 175 -6.82 4.21 -1.86
CA ASN A 175 -6.39 3.50 -3.05
C ASN A 175 -6.98 4.09 -4.33
N TYR A 176 -6.37 3.72 -5.50
CA TYR A 176 -6.80 4.13 -6.84
C TYR A 176 -7.23 2.94 -7.72
N TRP A 177 -7.11 1.70 -7.19
CA TRP A 177 -7.41 0.47 -7.95
C TRP A 177 -8.83 -0.06 -7.73
N GLY A 178 -9.71 0.72 -7.11
CA GLY A 178 -11.13 0.43 -7.00
C GLY A 178 -11.54 -0.41 -5.79
N ASP A 179 -10.65 -0.64 -4.81
CA ASP A 179 -11.01 -1.36 -3.58
C ASP A 179 -11.82 -0.43 -2.66
N LYS A 180 -13.13 -0.63 -2.66
CA LYS A 180 -14.07 0.11 -1.80
C LYS A 180 -14.50 -0.67 -0.57
N PHE A 181 -14.09 -1.91 -0.43
CA PHE A 181 -14.39 -2.73 0.73
C PHE A 181 -13.32 -2.57 1.81
N TRP A 182 -12.07 -2.92 1.51
CA TRP A 182 -10.97 -2.79 2.48
C TRP A 182 -10.54 -1.35 2.68
N GLY A 183 -10.66 -0.53 1.66
CA GLY A 183 -10.22 0.85 1.66
C GLY A 183 -11.24 1.85 1.11
N VAL A 184 -10.70 2.99 0.68
CA VAL A 184 -11.43 4.11 0.08
C VAL A 184 -10.79 4.45 -1.26
N CYS A 185 -11.60 4.46 -2.32
CA CYS A 185 -11.20 4.85 -3.66
C CYS A 185 -11.97 6.09 -4.10
N ASN A 186 -11.26 7.17 -4.43
CA ASN A 186 -11.86 8.45 -4.81
C ASN A 186 -12.91 8.97 -3.79
N GLY A 187 -12.59 8.87 -2.50
CA GLY A 187 -13.47 9.34 -1.43
C GLY A 187 -14.66 8.41 -1.11
N VAL A 188 -14.76 7.24 -1.74
CA VAL A 188 -15.86 6.29 -1.54
C VAL A 188 -15.33 4.91 -1.13
N GLY A 189 -15.81 4.38 -0.01
CA GLY A 189 -15.43 3.04 0.47
C GLY A 189 -15.79 2.81 1.94
N GLU A 190 -15.74 1.55 2.35
CA GLU A 190 -16.11 1.12 3.71
C GLU A 190 -14.95 1.18 4.70
N ASN A 191 -13.69 1.23 4.18
CA ASN A 191 -12.47 1.33 4.98
C ASN A 191 -12.35 0.27 6.09
N HIS A 192 -12.68 -0.98 5.81
CA HIS A 192 -12.59 -2.03 6.81
C HIS A 192 -11.18 -2.20 7.39
N LEU A 193 -10.13 -2.08 6.56
CA LEU A 193 -8.75 -2.20 7.04
C LEU A 193 -8.38 -1.06 8.00
N GLY A 194 -8.70 0.19 7.66
CA GLY A 194 -8.45 1.32 8.55
C GLY A 194 -9.18 1.20 9.89
N LYS A 195 -10.46 0.78 9.87
CA LYS A 195 -11.24 0.54 11.08
C LYS A 195 -10.63 -0.56 11.97
N ILE A 196 -10.14 -1.64 11.34
CA ILE A 196 -9.45 -2.73 12.08
C ILE A 196 -8.16 -2.21 12.70
N LEU A 197 -7.35 -1.43 11.99
CA LEU A 197 -6.10 -0.86 12.49
C LEU A 197 -6.36 0.06 13.69
N MET A 198 -7.36 0.93 13.62
CA MET A 198 -7.75 1.81 14.74
C MET A 198 -8.25 1.02 15.94
N ARG A 199 -9.02 -0.06 15.73
CA ARG A 199 -9.44 -0.97 16.78
C ARG A 199 -8.25 -1.65 17.46
N VAL A 200 -7.31 -2.20 16.69
CA VAL A 200 -6.10 -2.86 17.21
C VAL A 200 -5.23 -1.86 17.96
N ARG A 201 -5.10 -0.61 17.46
CA ARG A 201 -4.39 0.46 18.16
C ARG A 201 -4.97 0.75 19.54
N LYS A 202 -6.30 0.83 19.65
CA LYS A 202 -6.99 1.03 20.91
C LYS A 202 -6.72 -0.12 21.89
N GLU A 203 -6.84 -1.36 21.44
CA GLU A 203 -6.57 -2.56 22.27
C GLU A 203 -5.12 -2.59 22.76
N LEU A 204 -4.16 -2.15 21.96
CA LEU A 204 -2.76 -2.06 22.36
C LEU A 204 -2.51 -0.96 23.40
N ALA A 205 -3.20 0.17 23.32
CA ALA A 205 -3.09 1.24 24.29
C ALA A 205 -3.63 0.79 25.67
N GLU A 206 -4.76 0.09 25.71
CA GLU A 206 -5.40 -0.40 26.93
C GLU A 206 -4.55 -1.44 27.71
N ILE A 207 -3.60 -2.11 27.08
CA ILE A 207 -2.71 -3.08 27.74
C ILE A 207 -1.52 -2.38 28.43
N HIS A 208 -1.21 -1.16 28.05
CA HIS A 208 -0.06 -0.41 28.53
C HIS A 208 -0.43 0.67 29.58
N GLU A 209 -1.71 0.82 29.91
CA GLU A 209 -2.20 1.54 31.08
C GLU A 209 -2.21 0.63 32.32
#